data_b9b909a347a32a45d4265eba22006b5b
#
_entry.id   b9b909a347a32a45d4265eba22006b5b
#
_cell.length_a   1.000
_cell.length_b   1.000
_cell.length_c   1.000
_cell.angle_alpha   90.00
_cell.angle_beta   90.00
_cell.angle_gamma   90.00
#
_symmetry.space_group_name_H-M   'P 1'
#
loop_
_entity.id
_entity.type
_entity.pdbx_description
1 polymer ?
#
loop_
_entity_poly.entity_id
_entity_poly.type
_entity_poly.pdbx_seq_one_letter_code
_entity_poly.pdbx_strand_id
1 'polypeptide(L)'
;MNDLKIREAAVADIPQMCSIFQNDLGYTECTQDIVEKQFAGLDAKREAVFVAEVQGKVAGVIHIERYDVLYFPPMSNILGLAVSSDFRRQGIGSVLLKRAEQWALEHKIYTVRLNSGGTRTQAHQFYRAQGYVDDKTQLRFIKELKD
;
A
#
# COMPACT_ATOMS: atom_id res chain seq x y z
N MET A 1 12.82 -16.49 6.91
CA MET A 1 13.47 -15.26 6.47
C MET A 1 13.94 -14.49 7.68
N ASN A 2 15.22 -14.53 7.92
CA ASN A 2 15.76 -14.10 9.21
C ASN A 2 15.97 -12.61 9.34
N ASP A 3 16.07 -11.89 8.22
CA ASP A 3 16.40 -10.48 8.24
C ASP A 3 15.23 -9.57 7.87
N LEU A 4 14.04 -10.11 7.81
CA LEU A 4 12.85 -9.32 7.48
C LEU A 4 12.45 -8.44 8.66
N LYS A 5 12.35 -7.15 8.40
CA LYS A 5 11.93 -6.16 9.38
C LYS A 5 10.84 -5.30 8.77
N ILE A 6 9.74 -5.12 9.48
CA ILE A 6 8.68 -4.20 9.06
C ILE A 6 8.80 -2.95 9.93
N ARG A 7 8.86 -1.80 9.29
CA ARG A 7 8.98 -0.51 9.98
C ARG A 7 8.29 0.58 9.20
N GLU A 8 8.10 1.73 9.83
CA GLU A 8 7.59 2.89 9.11
C GLU A 8 8.62 3.35 8.06
N ALA A 9 8.10 3.83 6.93
CA ALA A 9 8.95 4.38 5.88
C ALA A 9 9.62 5.67 6.35
N ALA A 10 10.83 5.91 5.88
CA ALA A 10 11.59 7.10 6.18
C ALA A 10 12.00 7.80 4.87
N VAL A 11 12.44 9.05 4.98
CA VAL A 11 12.87 9.83 3.80
C VAL A 11 13.93 9.09 2.99
N ALA A 12 14.86 8.39 3.67
CA ALA A 12 15.90 7.64 3.00
C ALA A 12 15.38 6.50 2.12
N ASP A 13 14.13 6.06 2.32
CA ASP A 13 13.54 4.99 1.54
C ASP A 13 12.96 5.45 0.20
N ILE A 14 12.85 6.76 -0.01
CA ILE A 14 12.14 7.30 -1.17
C ILE A 14 12.68 6.79 -2.50
N PRO A 15 13.99 6.77 -2.76
CA PRO A 15 14.47 6.24 -4.04
C PRO A 15 14.06 4.79 -4.30
N GLN A 16 14.13 3.94 -3.28
CA GLN A 16 13.75 2.53 -3.43
C GLN A 16 12.24 2.37 -3.57
N MET A 17 11.44 3.14 -2.81
CA MET A 17 10.00 3.12 -2.96
C MET A 17 9.58 3.57 -4.35
N CYS A 18 10.18 4.64 -4.86
CA CYS A 18 9.91 5.13 -6.21
C CYS A 18 10.18 4.04 -7.25
N SER A 19 11.31 3.35 -7.12
CA SER A 19 11.66 2.26 -8.02
C SER A 19 10.63 1.14 -8.00
N ILE A 20 10.14 0.78 -6.81
CA ILE A 20 9.11 -0.26 -6.65
C ILE A 20 7.79 0.20 -7.30
N PHE A 21 7.40 1.46 -7.10
CA PHE A 21 6.18 1.98 -7.71
C PHE A 21 6.26 1.96 -9.23
N GLN A 22 7.41 2.30 -9.80
CA GLN A 22 7.62 2.29 -11.23
C GLN A 22 7.61 0.87 -11.80
N ASN A 23 8.39 -0.02 -11.20
CA ASN A 23 8.68 -1.33 -11.76
C ASN A 23 7.67 -2.40 -11.36
N ASP A 24 7.14 -2.34 -10.14
CA ASP A 24 6.32 -3.42 -9.59
C ASP A 24 4.83 -3.06 -9.51
N LEU A 25 4.50 -1.77 -9.51
CA LEU A 25 3.11 -1.32 -9.67
C LEU A 25 2.82 -0.78 -11.07
N GLY A 26 3.85 -0.55 -11.86
CA GLY A 26 3.69 -0.10 -13.24
C GLY A 26 3.43 1.38 -13.41
N TYR A 27 3.67 2.20 -12.39
CA TYR A 27 3.49 3.64 -12.48
C TYR A 27 4.75 4.31 -13.02
N THR A 28 4.95 4.19 -14.34
CA THR A 28 6.18 4.64 -14.99
C THR A 28 6.38 6.16 -14.91
N GLU A 29 5.32 6.93 -14.64
CA GLU A 29 5.41 8.39 -14.51
C GLU A 29 5.74 8.83 -13.08
N CYS A 30 5.86 7.91 -12.14
CA CYS A 30 6.26 8.20 -10.78
C CYS A 30 7.72 8.68 -10.76
N THR A 31 7.99 9.77 -10.05
CA THR A 31 9.34 10.30 -9.89
C THR A 31 9.67 10.45 -8.41
N GLN A 32 10.96 10.53 -8.09
CA GLN A 32 11.37 10.76 -6.71
C GLN A 32 10.82 12.09 -6.18
N ASP A 33 10.75 13.11 -7.02
CA ASP A 33 10.20 14.41 -6.64
C ASP A 33 8.73 14.30 -6.21
N ILE A 34 7.94 13.54 -6.97
CA ILE A 34 6.54 13.29 -6.63
C ILE A 34 6.46 12.57 -5.28
N VAL A 35 7.25 11.51 -5.11
CA VAL A 35 7.22 10.74 -3.86
C VAL A 35 7.64 11.61 -2.68
N GLU A 36 8.70 12.43 -2.84
CA GLU A 36 9.15 13.33 -1.78
C GLU A 36 8.05 14.30 -1.33
N LYS A 37 7.38 14.92 -2.29
CA LYS A 37 6.33 15.90 -2.00
C LYS A 37 5.14 15.24 -1.32
N GLN A 38 4.71 14.08 -1.82
CA GLN A 38 3.59 13.37 -1.22
C GLN A 38 3.96 12.85 0.17
N PHE A 39 5.17 12.33 0.33
CA PHE A 39 5.64 11.82 1.61
C PHE A 39 5.68 12.93 2.66
N ALA A 40 6.15 14.11 2.29
CA ALA A 40 6.19 15.26 3.18
C ALA A 40 4.80 15.71 3.62
N GLY A 41 3.79 15.45 2.82
CA GLY A 41 2.41 15.83 3.12
C GLY A 41 1.60 14.78 3.87
N LEU A 42 2.19 13.66 4.25
CA LEU A 42 1.46 12.62 4.98
C LEU A 42 0.98 13.13 6.33
N ASP A 43 -0.24 12.74 6.68
CA ASP A 43 -0.83 13.05 7.99
C ASP A 43 -0.81 11.78 8.84
N ALA A 44 0.08 11.73 9.81
CA ALA A 44 0.26 10.55 10.65
C ALA A 44 -0.98 10.17 11.45
N LYS A 45 -1.94 11.09 11.61
CA LYS A 45 -3.20 10.77 12.30
C LYS A 45 -4.15 10.00 11.40
N ARG A 46 -3.98 10.08 10.10
CA ARG A 46 -4.91 9.50 9.14
C ARG A 46 -4.32 8.41 8.28
N GLU A 47 -3.00 8.27 8.24
CA GLU A 47 -2.39 7.34 7.28
C GLU A 47 -1.01 6.92 7.76
N ALA A 48 -0.52 5.83 7.19
CA ALA A 48 0.80 5.31 7.49
C ALA A 48 1.37 4.61 6.27
N VAL A 49 2.69 4.67 6.16
CA VAL A 49 3.43 3.94 5.13
C VAL A 49 4.42 3.04 5.84
N PHE A 50 4.35 1.74 5.57
CA PHE A 50 5.29 0.78 6.13
C PHE A 50 6.11 0.16 5.02
N VAL A 51 7.36 -0.12 5.32
CA VAL A 51 8.25 -0.84 4.40
C VAL A 51 8.72 -2.13 5.04
N ALA A 52 8.96 -3.10 4.18
CA ALA A 52 9.63 -4.34 4.56
C ALA A 52 11.10 -4.19 4.18
N GLU A 53 11.97 -4.32 5.16
CA GLU A 53 13.41 -4.24 4.93
C GLU A 53 14.01 -5.63 5.04
N VAL A 54 14.79 -6.02 4.04
CA VAL A 54 15.52 -7.29 4.02
C VAL A 54 16.97 -6.97 3.72
N GLN A 55 17.84 -7.29 4.67
CA GLN A 55 19.29 -7.07 4.53
C GLN A 55 19.61 -5.62 4.12
N GLY A 56 18.94 -4.67 4.75
CA GLY A 56 19.15 -3.25 4.52
C GLY A 56 18.51 -2.68 3.27
N LYS A 57 17.76 -3.48 2.52
CA LYS A 57 17.08 -3.03 1.30
C LYS A 57 15.58 -3.00 1.50
N VAL A 58 14.92 -2.06 0.85
CA VAL A 58 13.45 -2.00 0.85
C VAL A 58 12.93 -3.07 -0.12
N ALA A 59 12.26 -4.06 0.44
CA ALA A 59 11.74 -5.20 -0.33
C ALA A 59 10.27 -5.02 -0.70
N GLY A 60 9.55 -4.15 0.00
CA GLY A 60 8.14 -3.91 -0.26
C GLY A 60 7.64 -2.70 0.51
N VAL A 61 6.46 -2.23 0.13
CA VAL A 61 5.87 -1.03 0.73
C VAL A 61 4.34 -1.17 0.73
N ILE A 62 3.73 -0.66 1.80
CA ILE A 62 2.26 -0.57 1.88
C ILE A 62 1.88 0.79 2.44
N HIS A 63 0.82 1.37 1.86
CA HIS A 63 0.27 2.65 2.28
C HIS A 63 -1.19 2.44 2.66
N ILE A 64 -1.55 2.78 3.88
CA ILE A 64 -2.91 2.64 4.40
C ILE A 64 -3.39 3.98 4.96
N GLU A 65 -4.68 4.25 4.81
CA GLU A 65 -5.30 5.50 5.28
C GLU A 65 -6.64 5.24 5.93
N ARG A 66 -7.09 6.18 6.74
CA ARG A 66 -8.49 6.23 7.14
C ARG A 66 -9.33 6.55 5.91
N TYR A 67 -10.46 5.89 5.81
CA TYR A 67 -11.39 6.12 4.70
C TYR A 67 -12.78 6.32 5.29
N ASP A 68 -13.12 7.59 5.50
CA ASP A 68 -14.35 7.97 6.17
C ASP A 68 -15.38 8.46 5.16
N VAL A 69 -16.52 7.80 5.12
CA VAL A 69 -17.68 8.26 4.37
C VAL A 69 -18.82 8.48 5.36
N LEU A 70 -19.75 9.34 4.99
CA LEU A 70 -20.81 9.73 5.93
C LEU A 70 -21.80 8.61 6.26
N TYR A 71 -21.86 7.57 5.44
CA TYR A 71 -22.90 6.55 5.55
C TYR A 71 -22.40 5.19 6.02
N PHE A 72 -21.15 5.08 6.44
CA PHE A 72 -20.62 3.85 7.04
C PHE A 72 -19.75 4.20 8.26
N PRO A 73 -19.60 3.26 9.21
CA PRO A 73 -18.59 3.41 10.24
C PRO A 73 -17.19 3.58 9.62
N PRO A 74 -16.23 4.10 10.37
CA PRO A 74 -14.88 4.29 9.82
C PRO A 74 -14.31 3.02 9.19
N MET A 75 -13.68 3.18 8.05
CA MET A 75 -12.96 2.13 7.34
C MET A 75 -11.52 2.56 7.15
N SER A 76 -10.67 1.63 6.77
CA SER A 76 -9.34 1.95 6.25
C SER A 76 -9.25 1.48 4.82
N ASN A 77 -8.38 2.13 4.06
CA ASN A 77 -8.18 1.86 2.64
C ASN A 77 -6.71 1.65 2.36
N ILE A 78 -6.40 0.56 1.69
CA ILE A 78 -5.04 0.31 1.20
C ILE A 78 -4.89 1.06 -0.12
N LEU A 79 -4.03 2.07 -0.11
CA LEU A 79 -3.76 2.88 -1.30
C LEU A 79 -2.78 2.21 -2.25
N GLY A 80 -1.89 1.38 -1.70
CA GLY A 80 -0.94 0.64 -2.52
C GLY A 80 -0.23 -0.41 -1.69
N LEU A 81 0.06 -1.52 -2.33
CA LEU A 81 0.87 -2.60 -1.77
C LEU A 81 1.72 -3.15 -2.91
N ALA A 82 3.02 -3.11 -2.75
CA ALA A 82 3.93 -3.61 -3.77
C ALA A 82 5.12 -4.29 -3.14
N VAL A 83 5.55 -5.38 -3.75
CA VAL A 83 6.76 -6.12 -3.35
C VAL A 83 7.71 -6.08 -4.54
N SER A 84 8.97 -5.75 -4.27
CA SER A 84 10.01 -5.75 -5.29
C SER A 84 10.13 -7.14 -5.90
N SER A 85 10.30 -7.19 -7.23
CA SER A 85 10.47 -8.45 -7.94
C SER A 85 11.67 -9.25 -7.45
N ASP A 86 12.67 -8.57 -6.86
CA ASP A 86 13.86 -9.22 -6.33
C ASP A 86 13.56 -10.04 -5.05
N PHE A 87 12.41 -9.81 -4.44
CA PHE A 87 12.06 -10.41 -3.15
C PHE A 87 10.73 -11.16 -3.17
N ARG A 88 10.23 -11.54 -4.33
CA ARG A 88 8.95 -12.23 -4.44
C ARG A 88 9.01 -13.64 -3.85
N ARG A 89 7.82 -14.18 -3.52
CA ARG A 89 7.62 -15.52 -2.97
C ARG A 89 8.26 -15.73 -1.61
N GLN A 90 8.43 -14.64 -0.84
CA GLN A 90 8.99 -14.71 0.50
C GLN A 90 7.97 -14.30 1.57
N GLY A 91 6.69 -14.17 1.19
CA GLY A 91 5.63 -13.81 2.13
C GLY A 91 5.62 -12.35 2.55
N ILE A 92 6.36 -11.48 1.87
CA ILE A 92 6.51 -10.08 2.26
C ILE A 92 5.19 -9.33 2.15
N GLY A 93 4.44 -9.56 1.07
CA GLY A 93 3.13 -8.92 0.89
C GLY A 93 2.18 -9.24 2.02
N SER A 94 2.16 -10.49 2.46
CA SER A 94 1.30 -10.94 3.56
C SER A 94 1.68 -10.25 4.88
N VAL A 95 2.98 -10.14 5.15
CA VAL A 95 3.45 -9.51 6.40
C VAL A 95 3.15 -8.02 6.38
N LEU A 96 3.34 -7.35 5.25
CA LEU A 96 2.99 -5.93 5.11
C LEU A 96 1.49 -5.71 5.30
N LEU A 97 0.67 -6.55 4.69
CA LEU A 97 -0.78 -6.43 4.81
C LEU A 97 -1.22 -6.59 6.26
N LYS A 98 -0.65 -7.57 6.96
CA LYS A 98 -0.95 -7.76 8.39
C LYS A 98 -0.53 -6.55 9.22
N ARG A 99 0.59 -5.92 8.90
CA ARG A 99 1.01 -4.72 9.62
C ARG A 99 0.01 -3.59 9.41
N ALA A 100 -0.49 -3.43 8.19
CA ALA A 100 -1.51 -2.43 7.89
C ALA A 100 -2.81 -2.73 8.64
N GLU A 101 -3.22 -3.99 8.70
CA GLU A 101 -4.40 -4.39 9.45
C GLU A 101 -4.22 -4.08 10.95
N GLN A 102 -3.02 -4.30 11.46
CA GLN A 102 -2.71 -3.96 12.85
C GLN A 102 -2.83 -2.45 13.10
N TRP A 103 -2.36 -1.64 12.15
CA TRP A 103 -2.52 -0.18 12.24
C TRP A 103 -4.01 0.19 12.31
N ALA A 104 -4.84 -0.45 11.49
CA ALA A 104 -6.29 -0.20 11.53
C ALA A 104 -6.86 -0.54 12.91
N LEU A 105 -6.51 -1.70 13.45
CA LEU A 105 -6.97 -2.11 14.78
C LEU A 105 -6.51 -1.15 15.86
N GLU A 106 -5.28 -0.65 15.78
CA GLU A 106 -4.75 0.34 16.71
C GLU A 106 -5.56 1.63 16.69
N HIS A 107 -6.17 1.94 15.55
CA HIS A 107 -7.02 3.12 15.39
C HIS A 107 -8.51 2.80 15.56
N LYS A 108 -8.83 1.60 16.06
CA LYS A 108 -10.19 1.13 16.29
C LYS A 108 -11.01 1.13 15.01
N ILE A 109 -10.37 0.75 13.91
CA ILE A 109 -11.00 0.60 12.61
C ILE A 109 -11.05 -0.90 12.30
N TYR A 110 -12.23 -1.41 11.98
CA TYR A 110 -12.45 -2.85 11.89
C TYR A 110 -12.78 -3.33 10.49
N THR A 111 -12.67 -2.45 9.50
CA THR A 111 -12.88 -2.78 8.09
C THR A 111 -11.73 -2.23 7.27
N VAL A 112 -11.11 -3.10 6.47
CA VAL A 112 -10.05 -2.71 5.54
C VAL A 112 -10.57 -2.98 4.14
N ARG A 113 -10.49 -1.99 3.28
CA ARG A 113 -10.88 -2.12 1.88
C ARG A 113 -9.74 -1.73 0.96
N LEU A 114 -9.84 -2.13 -0.28
CA LEU A 114 -8.91 -1.71 -1.33
C LEU A 114 -9.59 -1.88 -2.68
N ASN A 115 -9.05 -1.21 -3.67
CA ASN A 115 -9.39 -1.45 -5.07
C ASN A 115 -8.19 -2.08 -5.77
N SER A 116 -8.45 -3.07 -6.62
CA SER A 116 -7.41 -3.68 -7.44
C SER A 116 -7.91 -3.68 -8.88
N GLY A 117 -7.04 -3.31 -9.82
CA GLY A 117 -7.40 -3.25 -11.21
C GLY A 117 -7.98 -4.59 -11.70
N GLY A 118 -9.01 -4.52 -12.56
CA GLY A 118 -9.76 -5.70 -12.97
C GLY A 118 -8.95 -6.76 -13.68
N THR A 119 -7.79 -6.41 -14.24
CA THR A 119 -6.93 -7.33 -14.96
C THR A 119 -5.84 -7.95 -14.09
N ARG A 120 -5.71 -7.50 -12.83
CA ARG A 120 -4.64 -7.97 -11.93
C ARG A 120 -5.06 -9.24 -11.20
N THR A 121 -5.22 -10.32 -11.95
CA THR A 121 -5.79 -11.56 -11.42
C THR A 121 -4.95 -12.22 -10.33
N GLN A 122 -3.61 -12.10 -10.40
CA GLN A 122 -2.74 -12.65 -9.35
C GLN A 122 -2.90 -11.89 -8.04
N ALA A 123 -3.04 -10.56 -8.12
CA ALA A 123 -3.29 -9.75 -6.93
C ALA A 123 -4.64 -10.12 -6.31
N HIS A 124 -5.66 -10.36 -7.14
CA HIS A 124 -6.98 -10.79 -6.65
C HIS A 124 -6.89 -12.09 -5.89
N GLN A 125 -6.13 -13.06 -6.40
CA GLN A 125 -5.94 -14.34 -5.71
C GLN A 125 -5.22 -14.15 -4.38
N PHE A 126 -4.21 -13.27 -4.36
CA PHE A 126 -3.48 -12.95 -3.14
C PHE A 126 -4.44 -12.39 -2.08
N TYR A 127 -5.26 -11.39 -2.44
CA TYR A 127 -6.18 -10.79 -1.46
C TYR A 127 -7.21 -11.78 -0.97
N ARG A 128 -7.77 -12.62 -1.84
CA ARG A 128 -8.72 -13.67 -1.41
C ARG A 128 -8.07 -14.62 -0.42
N ALA A 129 -6.82 -15.01 -0.69
CA ALA A 129 -6.07 -15.89 0.22
C ALA A 129 -5.82 -15.25 1.59
N GLN A 130 -5.80 -13.91 1.64
CA GLN A 130 -5.63 -13.16 2.88
C GLN A 130 -6.97 -12.90 3.60
N GLY A 131 -8.07 -13.41 3.07
CA GLY A 131 -9.38 -13.27 3.70
C GLY A 131 -10.21 -12.09 3.19
N TYR A 132 -9.74 -11.41 2.15
CA TYR A 132 -10.51 -10.32 1.55
C TYR A 132 -11.56 -10.87 0.59
N VAL A 133 -12.73 -10.26 0.59
CA VAL A 133 -13.86 -10.68 -0.26
C VAL A 133 -14.08 -9.62 -1.32
N ASP A 134 -14.10 -10.03 -2.58
CA ASP A 134 -14.40 -9.13 -3.69
C ASP A 134 -15.92 -9.02 -3.85
N ASP A 135 -16.50 -7.99 -3.21
CA ASP A 135 -17.94 -7.86 -3.10
C ASP A 135 -18.59 -7.13 -4.28
N LYS A 136 -17.81 -6.40 -5.08
CA LYS A 136 -18.36 -5.71 -6.24
C LYS A 136 -17.26 -5.23 -7.18
N THR A 137 -17.66 -5.02 -8.44
CA THR A 137 -16.81 -4.44 -9.48
C THR A 137 -17.20 -2.98 -9.65
N GLN A 138 -16.21 -2.09 -9.72
CA GLN A 138 -16.44 -0.66 -9.86
C GLN A 138 -15.62 -0.10 -11.00
N LEU A 139 -16.16 0.95 -11.63
CA LEU A 139 -15.43 1.69 -12.66
C LEU A 139 -14.77 2.91 -12.03
N ARG A 140 -13.54 3.18 -12.46
CA ARG A 140 -12.85 4.39 -12.05
C ARG A 140 -13.11 5.48 -13.07
N PHE A 141 -13.53 6.66 -12.61
CA PHE A 141 -13.69 7.84 -13.45
C PHE A 141 -12.64 8.87 -13.04
N ILE A 142 -12.01 9.49 -14.02
CA ILE A 142 -10.98 10.50 -13.76
C ILE A 142 -11.18 11.67 -14.73
N LYS A 143 -10.91 12.87 -14.23
CA LYS A 143 -10.94 14.08 -15.06
C LYS A 143 -9.87 15.03 -14.54
N GLU A 144 -9.03 15.49 -15.44
CA GLU A 144 -8.04 16.51 -15.09
C GLU A 144 -8.73 17.87 -15.11
N LEU A 145 -8.46 18.67 -14.07
CA LEU A 145 -9.02 20.01 -13.96
C LEU A 145 -7.97 21.03 -14.37
N LYS A 146 -8.42 22.06 -15.07
CA LYS A 146 -7.57 23.16 -15.51
C LYS A 146 -7.92 24.42 -14.73
N ASP A 147 -6.88 25.24 -14.44
CA ASP A 147 -7.05 26.54 -13.79
C ASP A 147 -7.73 27.53 -14.73
#